data_8e4f5b6f02a0f539efc6cea34d6a16b5
#
_entry.id   8e4f5b6f02a0f539efc6cea34d6a16b5
#
_cell.length_a   1.000
_cell.length_b   1.000
_cell.length_c   1.000
_cell.angle_alpha   90.00
_cell.angle_beta   90.00
_cell.angle_gamma   90.00
#
_symmetry.space_group_name_H-M   'P 1'
#
loop_
_entity.id
_entity.type
_entity.pdbx_description
1 polymer ?
#
loop_
_entity_poly.entity_id
_entity_poly.type
_entity_poly.pdbx_seq_one_letter_code
_entity_poly.pdbx_strand_id
1 'polypeptide(L)'
;MARLITSLETLLYKASTGHLDSAPEAQFSSEMAVTVVLASEGYPSTQAPVREVSGIEKAEKVNGVEVCYASNVGRVLSVVAVGKTFKKARKRAYKAIARIKLDGSHYRGDIAAKVAE
;
A
#
# COMPACT_ATOMS: atom_id res chain seq x y z
N MET A 1 -4.54 8.31 -0.54
CA MET A 1 -3.37 8.82 -1.29
C MET A 1 -3.21 8.09 -2.64
N ALA A 2 -3.21 6.77 -2.72
CA ALA A 2 -2.97 6.01 -3.98
C ALA A 2 -3.86 6.39 -5.19
N ARG A 3 -4.98 7.06 -4.98
CA ARG A 3 -5.89 7.56 -6.02
C ARG A 3 -5.79 9.06 -6.26
N LEU A 4 -5.02 9.80 -5.46
CA LEU A 4 -4.89 11.25 -5.61
C LEU A 4 -4.09 11.58 -6.89
N ILE A 5 -4.66 12.42 -7.76
CA ILE A 5 -4.05 12.89 -9.00
C ILE A 5 -3.38 14.25 -8.76
N THR A 6 -4.06 15.13 -8.04
CA THR A 6 -3.51 16.44 -7.66
C THR A 6 -2.26 16.27 -6.81
N SER A 7 -1.22 17.07 -7.05
CA SER A 7 0.00 17.04 -6.25
C SER A 7 -0.30 17.24 -4.76
N LEU A 8 0.00 16.22 -3.94
CA LEU A 8 -0.13 16.30 -2.49
C LEU A 8 0.79 17.38 -1.91
N GLU A 9 2.01 17.49 -2.44
CA GLU A 9 2.98 18.51 -2.05
C GLU A 9 2.39 19.91 -2.20
N THR A 10 1.76 20.21 -3.35
CA THR A 10 1.10 21.48 -3.60
C THR A 10 -0.02 21.74 -2.59
N LEU A 11 -0.87 20.75 -2.31
CA LEU A 11 -1.95 20.89 -1.35
C LEU A 11 -1.43 21.15 0.06
N LEU A 12 -0.41 20.39 0.50
CA LEU A 12 0.20 20.55 1.82
C LEU A 12 0.92 21.90 1.97
N TYR A 13 1.65 22.33 0.96
CA TYR A 13 2.30 23.65 0.95
C TYR A 13 1.28 24.78 1.07
N LYS A 14 0.23 24.74 0.26
CA LYS A 14 -0.86 25.73 0.31
C LYS A 14 -1.56 25.73 1.66
N ALA A 15 -1.81 24.57 2.25
CA ALA A 15 -2.40 24.45 3.58
C ALA A 15 -1.50 25.06 4.66
N SER A 16 -0.21 24.74 4.64
CA SER A 16 0.75 25.23 5.64
C SER A 16 1.02 26.72 5.58
N THR A 17 0.83 27.34 4.40
CA THR A 17 1.03 28.79 4.19
C THR A 17 -0.28 29.60 4.28
N GLY A 18 -1.40 28.97 4.65
CA GLY A 18 -2.69 29.65 4.79
C GLY A 18 -3.38 30.03 3.45
N HIS A 19 -2.98 29.41 2.35
CA HIS A 19 -3.48 29.71 1.00
C HIS A 19 -4.25 28.52 0.39
N LEU A 20 -4.95 27.74 1.19
CA LEU A 20 -5.68 26.58 0.72
C LEU A 20 -6.87 26.95 -0.20
N ASP A 21 -7.43 28.13 0.00
CA ASP A 21 -8.47 28.73 -0.85
C ASP A 21 -8.03 28.93 -2.30
N SER A 22 -6.73 29.14 -2.53
CA SER A 22 -6.11 29.26 -3.86
C SER A 22 -5.46 27.96 -4.36
N ALA A 23 -5.65 26.85 -3.65
CA ALA A 23 -5.15 25.55 -4.07
C ALA A 23 -6.01 24.95 -5.20
N PRO A 24 -5.42 24.14 -6.09
CA PRO A 24 -6.22 23.38 -7.04
C PRO A 24 -7.14 22.39 -6.30
N GLU A 25 -8.33 22.17 -6.82
CA GLU A 25 -9.25 21.17 -6.28
C GLU A 25 -8.63 19.79 -6.29
N ALA A 26 -8.80 19.03 -5.19
CA ALA A 26 -8.26 17.70 -5.08
C ALA A 26 -9.00 16.73 -6.02
N GLN A 27 -8.31 16.25 -7.03
CA GLN A 27 -8.82 15.29 -8.00
C GLN A 27 -8.34 13.88 -7.68
N PHE A 28 -9.22 12.90 -7.84
CA PHE A 28 -8.95 11.50 -7.59
C PHE A 28 -9.22 10.66 -8.84
N SER A 29 -8.35 9.68 -9.09
CA SER A 29 -8.55 8.66 -10.12
C SER A 29 -9.83 7.87 -9.86
N SER A 30 -10.50 7.44 -10.93
CA SER A 30 -11.62 6.51 -10.88
C SER A 30 -11.19 5.06 -10.62
N GLU A 31 -9.89 4.78 -10.61
CA GLU A 31 -9.38 3.44 -10.32
C GLU A 31 -9.64 3.02 -8.87
N MET A 32 -9.77 1.71 -8.65
CA MET A 32 -9.87 1.11 -7.33
C MET A 32 -8.49 0.91 -6.73
N ALA A 33 -8.36 1.07 -5.40
CA ALA A 33 -7.12 0.80 -4.68
C ALA A 33 -7.34 -0.30 -3.65
N VAL A 34 -6.39 -1.23 -3.53
CA VAL A 34 -6.38 -2.30 -2.52
C VAL A 34 -5.03 -2.26 -1.82
N THR A 35 -5.06 -2.31 -0.49
CA THR A 35 -3.85 -2.34 0.34
C THR A 35 -3.83 -3.64 1.14
N VAL A 36 -2.71 -4.36 1.09
CA VAL A 36 -2.46 -5.57 1.89
C VAL A 36 -1.25 -5.33 2.78
N VAL A 37 -1.43 -5.52 4.08
CA VAL A 37 -0.36 -5.35 5.08
C VAL A 37 0.39 -6.66 5.25
N LEU A 38 1.73 -6.61 5.23
CA LEU A 38 2.62 -7.69 5.63
C LEU A 38 3.05 -7.45 7.07
N ALA A 39 2.75 -8.41 7.94
CA ALA A 39 3.12 -8.37 9.35
C ALA A 39 4.22 -9.39 9.67
N SER A 40 5.07 -9.06 10.65
CA SER A 40 6.09 -9.96 11.17
C SER A 40 5.47 -11.10 11.97
N GLU A 41 6.26 -12.13 12.21
CA GLU A 41 5.88 -13.28 13.04
C GLU A 41 5.29 -12.85 14.39
N GLY A 42 4.22 -13.52 14.82
CA GLY A 42 3.58 -13.31 16.11
C GLY A 42 2.73 -12.05 16.25
N TYR A 43 2.72 -11.14 15.28
CA TYR A 43 1.85 -9.96 15.34
C TYR A 43 0.36 -10.36 15.36
N PRO A 44 -0.50 -9.75 16.20
CA PRO A 44 -0.22 -8.63 17.13
C PRO A 44 0.22 -9.07 18.54
N SER A 45 0.25 -10.36 18.83
CA SER A 45 0.34 -10.89 20.20
C SER A 45 1.77 -10.88 20.77
N THR A 46 2.78 -11.08 19.92
CA THR A 46 4.19 -11.10 20.31
C THR A 46 5.04 -10.25 19.38
N GLN A 47 6.20 -9.82 19.86
CA GLN A 47 7.16 -9.07 19.06
C GLN A 47 8.22 -10.05 18.52
N ALA A 48 8.31 -10.14 17.20
CA ALA A 48 9.35 -10.91 16.54
C ALA A 48 10.73 -10.22 16.58
N PRO A 49 11.82 -10.96 16.42
CA PRO A 49 13.12 -10.36 16.14
C PRO A 49 13.09 -9.63 14.79
N VAL A 50 13.92 -8.59 14.66
CA VAL A 50 14.12 -7.90 13.39
C VAL A 50 14.74 -8.87 12.38
N ARG A 51 14.12 -8.96 11.20
CA ARG A 51 14.58 -9.81 10.10
C ARG A 51 14.69 -8.99 8.82
N GLU A 52 15.54 -9.44 7.92
CA GLU A 52 15.71 -8.82 6.62
C GLU A 52 14.47 -9.01 5.74
N VAL A 53 14.06 -7.93 5.08
CA VAL A 53 13.01 -7.94 4.05
C VAL A 53 13.67 -7.89 2.68
N SER A 54 13.32 -8.80 1.80
CA SER A 54 13.81 -8.81 0.43
C SER A 54 12.69 -8.92 -0.59
N GLY A 55 12.99 -8.64 -1.86
CA GLY A 55 12.03 -8.78 -2.97
C GLY A 55 11.13 -7.57 -3.20
N ILE A 56 11.30 -6.46 -2.47
CA ILE A 56 10.52 -5.22 -2.65
C ILE A 56 10.61 -4.71 -4.09
N GLU A 57 11.82 -4.57 -4.64
CA GLU A 57 12.01 -4.14 -6.03
C GLU A 57 11.29 -5.03 -7.06
N LYS A 58 11.21 -6.34 -6.78
CA LYS A 58 10.47 -7.28 -7.62
C LYS A 58 8.96 -7.08 -7.50
N ALA A 59 8.48 -6.74 -6.31
CA ALA A 59 7.07 -6.45 -6.07
C ALA A 59 6.64 -5.18 -6.81
N GLU A 60 7.44 -4.12 -6.75
CA GLU A 60 7.17 -2.83 -7.41
C GLU A 60 7.20 -2.90 -8.94
N LYS A 61 7.83 -3.93 -9.53
CA LYS A 61 7.71 -4.22 -10.97
C LYS A 61 6.32 -4.70 -11.39
N VAL A 62 5.41 -4.95 -10.47
CA VAL A 62 4.01 -5.22 -10.81
C VAL A 62 3.33 -3.89 -11.13
N ASN A 63 2.84 -3.73 -12.35
CA ASN A 63 2.22 -2.48 -12.80
C ASN A 63 1.09 -2.03 -11.87
N GLY A 64 1.14 -0.77 -11.43
CA GLY A 64 0.17 -0.15 -10.52
C GLY A 64 0.33 -0.60 -9.07
N VAL A 65 1.52 -1.03 -8.69
CA VAL A 65 1.87 -1.40 -7.31
C VAL A 65 2.93 -0.45 -6.76
N GLU A 66 2.76 -0.11 -5.50
CA GLU A 66 3.70 0.64 -4.67
C GLU A 66 3.86 -0.08 -3.32
N VAL A 67 5.06 -0.09 -2.77
CA VAL A 67 5.34 -0.67 -1.46
C VAL A 67 5.67 0.43 -0.46
N CYS A 68 4.86 0.53 0.59
CA CYS A 68 5.05 1.50 1.66
C CYS A 68 5.66 0.81 2.88
N TYR A 69 6.93 1.09 3.16
CA TYR A 69 7.63 0.56 4.32
C TYR A 69 7.23 1.32 5.60
N ALA A 70 6.97 0.61 6.69
CA ALA A 70 6.48 1.21 7.92
C ALA A 70 7.37 0.95 9.13
N SER A 71 7.84 -0.29 9.33
CA SER A 71 8.59 -0.69 10.52
C SER A 71 9.42 -1.94 10.26
N ASN A 72 10.35 -2.25 11.16
CA ASN A 72 11.13 -3.49 11.12
C ASN A 72 10.40 -4.68 11.77
N VAL A 73 9.38 -4.41 12.58
CA VAL A 73 8.56 -5.41 13.28
C VAL A 73 7.10 -4.98 13.34
N GLY A 74 6.21 -5.89 13.66
CA GLY A 74 4.77 -5.62 13.69
C GLY A 74 4.20 -5.54 12.28
N ARG A 75 3.56 -4.43 11.93
CA ARG A 75 3.12 -4.15 10.55
C ARG A 75 4.31 -3.58 9.77
N VAL A 76 5.01 -4.46 9.07
CA VAL A 76 6.32 -4.13 8.47
C VAL A 76 6.18 -3.26 7.23
N LEU A 77 5.29 -3.61 6.33
CA LEU A 77 5.02 -2.85 5.12
C LEU A 77 3.60 -3.06 4.61
N SER A 78 3.20 -2.22 3.69
CA SER A 78 1.94 -2.33 2.97
C SER A 78 2.20 -2.38 1.47
N VAL A 79 1.60 -3.34 0.79
CA VAL A 79 1.55 -3.37 -0.68
C VAL A 79 0.26 -2.69 -1.11
N VAL A 80 0.39 -1.57 -1.80
CA VAL A 80 -0.72 -0.80 -2.36
C VAL A 80 -0.80 -1.06 -3.85
N ALA A 81 -1.98 -1.43 -4.34
CA ALA A 81 -2.19 -1.68 -5.76
C ALA A 81 -3.42 -0.94 -6.28
N VAL A 82 -3.31 -0.35 -7.47
CA VAL A 82 -4.42 0.28 -8.17
C VAL A 82 -4.82 -0.52 -9.40
N GLY A 83 -6.09 -0.40 -9.80
CA GLY A 83 -6.61 -1.06 -10.98
C GLY A 83 -8.03 -0.61 -11.33
N LYS A 84 -8.42 -0.78 -12.60
CA LYS A 84 -9.76 -0.38 -13.08
C LYS A 84 -10.94 -1.05 -12.34
N THR A 85 -10.69 -2.17 -11.67
CA THR A 85 -11.67 -2.90 -10.86
C THR A 85 -11.01 -3.40 -9.58
N PHE A 86 -11.79 -3.66 -8.51
CA PHE A 86 -11.29 -4.30 -7.29
C PHE A 86 -10.62 -5.64 -7.57
N LYS A 87 -11.17 -6.45 -8.47
CA LYS A 87 -10.57 -7.72 -8.91
C LYS A 87 -9.15 -7.52 -9.46
N LYS A 88 -8.95 -6.51 -10.30
CA LYS A 88 -7.64 -6.21 -10.89
C LYS A 88 -6.66 -5.65 -9.86
N ALA A 89 -7.09 -4.71 -9.02
CA ALA A 89 -6.26 -4.16 -7.94
C ALA A 89 -5.85 -5.26 -6.95
N ARG A 90 -6.81 -6.09 -6.50
CA ARG A 90 -6.55 -7.23 -5.62
C ARG A 90 -5.54 -8.22 -6.22
N LYS A 91 -5.74 -8.64 -7.48
CA LYS A 91 -4.81 -9.55 -8.17
C LYS A 91 -3.38 -8.99 -8.21
N ARG A 92 -3.22 -7.69 -8.45
CA ARG A 92 -1.92 -7.00 -8.46
C ARG A 92 -1.29 -6.98 -7.07
N ALA A 93 -2.06 -6.62 -6.03
CA ALA A 93 -1.58 -6.59 -4.64
C ALA A 93 -1.04 -7.96 -4.21
N TYR A 94 -1.81 -9.02 -4.42
CA TYR A 94 -1.38 -10.38 -4.05
C TYR A 94 -0.24 -10.93 -4.91
N LYS A 95 -0.20 -10.57 -6.19
CA LYS A 95 0.96 -10.90 -7.04
C LYS A 95 2.25 -10.22 -6.57
N ALA A 96 2.15 -9.01 -6.06
CA ALA A 96 3.29 -8.27 -5.56
C ALA A 96 3.75 -8.76 -4.18
N ILE A 97 2.82 -8.92 -3.22
CA ILE A 97 3.17 -9.36 -1.87
C ILE A 97 3.81 -10.76 -1.85
N ALA A 98 3.40 -11.64 -2.77
CA ALA A 98 4.01 -12.97 -2.92
C ALA A 98 5.48 -12.94 -3.38
N ARG A 99 6.00 -11.79 -3.84
CA ARG A 99 7.40 -11.62 -4.23
C ARG A 99 8.27 -11.12 -3.08
N ILE A 100 7.65 -10.65 -2.00
CA ILE A 100 8.34 -10.15 -0.82
C ILE A 100 8.62 -11.34 0.11
N LYS A 101 9.83 -11.39 0.63
CA LYS A 101 10.28 -12.42 1.56
C LYS A 101 10.62 -11.78 2.89
N LEU A 102 10.01 -12.28 3.93
CA LEU A 102 10.29 -11.97 5.33
C LEU A 102 9.94 -13.22 6.13
N ASP A 103 10.91 -13.85 6.73
CA ASP A 103 10.73 -15.11 7.43
C ASP A 103 9.73 -14.99 8.57
N GLY A 104 8.80 -15.95 8.66
CA GLY A 104 7.72 -15.97 9.64
C GLY A 104 6.62 -14.94 9.42
N SER A 105 6.70 -14.13 8.36
CA SER A 105 5.68 -13.12 8.07
C SER A 105 4.35 -13.71 7.65
N HIS A 106 3.29 -12.93 7.83
CA HIS A 106 1.96 -13.28 7.39
C HIS A 106 1.18 -12.07 6.88
N TYR A 107 0.16 -12.32 6.09
CA TYR A 107 -0.82 -11.35 5.61
C TYR A 107 -2.18 -12.02 5.42
N ARG A 108 -3.24 -11.21 5.43
CA ARG A 108 -4.59 -11.70 5.17
C ARG A 108 -4.80 -11.97 3.68
N GLY A 109 -5.31 -13.17 3.35
CA GLY A 109 -5.62 -13.57 1.98
C GLY A 109 -7.00 -13.12 1.47
N ASP A 110 -7.85 -12.56 2.34
CA ASP A 110 -9.25 -12.24 2.07
C ASP A 110 -9.52 -10.74 1.82
N ILE A 111 -8.48 -9.88 1.84
CA ILE A 111 -8.66 -8.44 1.64
C ILE A 111 -9.33 -8.17 0.28
N ALA A 112 -10.40 -7.37 0.32
CA ALA A 112 -11.24 -7.03 -0.82
C ALA A 112 -11.86 -8.24 -1.56
N ALA A 113 -11.95 -9.44 -0.95
CA ALA A 113 -12.52 -10.62 -1.60
C ALA A 113 -13.99 -10.40 -2.00
N LYS A 114 -14.81 -9.89 -1.07
CA LYS A 114 -16.26 -9.67 -1.28
C LYS A 114 -16.61 -8.65 -2.38
N VAL A 115 -15.72 -7.68 -2.64
CA VAL A 115 -15.95 -6.61 -3.63
C VAL A 115 -15.20 -6.86 -4.95
N ALA A 116 -14.44 -7.95 -5.03
CA ALA A 116 -13.65 -8.33 -6.20
C ALA A 116 -14.29 -9.47 -7.02
N GLU A 117 -15.49 -9.88 -6.65
CA GLU A 117 -16.30 -10.89 -7.36
C GLU A 117 -16.81 -10.40 -8.72
#